data_792929a4a7d62c4b993736dbf5d06857
#
_entry.id   792929a4a7d62c4b993736dbf5d06857
#
_cell.length_a   1.000
_cell.length_b   1.000
_cell.length_c   1.000
_cell.angle_alpha   90.00
_cell.angle_beta   90.00
_cell.angle_gamma   90.00
#
_symmetry.space_group_name_H-M   'P 1'
#
loop_
_entity.id
_entity.type
_entity.pdbx_description
1 polymer ?
#
loop_
_entity_poly.entity_id
_entity_poly.type
_entity_poly.pdbx_seq_one_letter_code
_entity_poly.pdbx_strand_id
1 'polypeptide(L)'
;MFCLQATPKSNVSRSGTTTPRHSVGEGTRAVLCARKTLENDAFLVFRALCKLAKKSGDLTVPAVLRGKTLSLELLKILLANAGPVFATSRRFVDATKTYLCDAVVTNAAPGVPAAYQLSLSIFLTLLDKFRASLKAEVRFFLFRMYGQLH
;
A
#
# COMPACT_ATOMS: atom_id res chain seq x y z
N MET A 1 -35.72 33.67 -14.07
CA MET A 1 -36.30 34.51 -15.09
C MET A 1 -35.58 34.28 -16.39
N PHE A 2 -36.35 33.85 -17.36
CA PHE A 2 -36.15 33.62 -18.78
C PHE A 2 -35.38 32.42 -19.27
N CYS A 3 -36.20 31.40 -19.59
CA CYS A 3 -36.03 30.43 -20.68
C CYS A 3 -35.90 31.12 -22.03
N LEU A 4 -35.13 30.55 -22.94
CA LEU A 4 -35.47 30.61 -24.37
C LEU A 4 -35.10 29.26 -25.02
N GLN A 5 -36.18 28.59 -25.41
CA GLN A 5 -36.24 27.43 -26.32
C GLN A 5 -35.83 27.88 -27.73
N ALA A 6 -35.12 27.03 -28.44
CA ALA A 6 -35.06 27.06 -29.90
C ALA A 6 -35.26 25.64 -30.43
N THR A 7 -36.31 25.51 -31.23
CA THR A 7 -36.84 24.34 -31.92
C THR A 7 -35.98 23.83 -33.08
N PRO A 8 -36.24 22.60 -33.56
CA PRO A 8 -35.33 21.89 -34.45
C PRO A 8 -35.56 22.17 -35.93
N LYS A 9 -34.53 22.12 -36.73
CA LYS A 9 -34.65 21.99 -38.18
C LYS A 9 -34.20 20.64 -38.63
N SER A 10 -35.15 19.89 -39.18
CA SER A 10 -34.98 18.69 -39.96
C SER A 10 -34.14 18.95 -41.22
N ASN A 11 -33.14 18.10 -41.51
CA ASN A 11 -32.76 17.81 -42.89
C ASN A 11 -32.12 16.44 -43.06
N VAL A 12 -32.84 15.55 -43.73
CA VAL A 12 -32.54 14.63 -44.84
C VAL A 12 -31.24 13.83 -44.82
N SER A 13 -31.49 12.53 -44.75
CA SER A 13 -30.82 11.34 -45.24
C SER A 13 -29.53 11.52 -46.07
N ARG A 14 -28.45 10.90 -45.58
CA ARG A 14 -27.49 10.23 -46.45
C ARG A 14 -27.05 8.93 -45.79
N SER A 15 -27.41 7.83 -46.42
CA SER A 15 -26.93 6.48 -46.17
C SER A 15 -25.43 6.43 -46.38
N GLY A 16 -24.69 6.30 -45.27
CA GLY A 16 -23.29 5.97 -45.27
C GLY A 16 -23.09 4.78 -44.31
N THR A 17 -22.80 3.64 -44.93
CA THR A 17 -22.40 2.39 -44.26
C THR A 17 -21.15 2.66 -43.44
N THR A 18 -21.34 2.93 -42.14
CA THR A 18 -20.20 3.08 -41.23
C THR A 18 -20.10 1.79 -40.45
N THR A 19 -19.17 0.93 -40.87
CA THR A 19 -18.62 -0.16 -40.07
C THR A 19 -18.35 0.31 -38.66
N PRO A 20 -18.77 -0.44 -37.62
CA PRO A 20 -18.44 -0.10 -36.25
C PRO A 20 -16.93 -0.24 -36.05
N ARG A 21 -16.23 0.87 -36.01
CA ARG A 21 -14.85 0.90 -35.52
C ARG A 21 -14.91 0.49 -34.05
N HIS A 22 -14.46 -0.71 -33.82
CA HIS A 22 -14.27 -1.36 -32.55
C HIS A 22 -13.72 -0.41 -31.49
N SER A 23 -14.46 -0.25 -30.41
CA SER A 23 -14.12 0.48 -29.17
C SER A 23 -13.10 -0.30 -28.31
N VAL A 24 -12.01 -0.78 -28.89
CA VAL A 24 -10.93 -1.49 -28.15
C VAL A 24 -10.21 -0.55 -27.20
N GLY A 25 -10.24 0.76 -27.42
CA GLY A 25 -9.55 1.74 -26.58
C GLY A 25 -10.27 2.07 -25.26
N GLU A 26 -11.57 1.97 -25.22
CA GLU A 26 -12.39 2.41 -24.05
C GLU A 26 -12.35 1.38 -22.93
N GLY A 27 -12.44 0.10 -23.24
CA GLY A 27 -12.30 -0.98 -22.26
C GLY A 27 -10.91 -1.01 -21.62
N THR A 28 -9.85 -0.84 -22.41
CA THR A 28 -8.47 -0.81 -21.92
C THR A 28 -8.23 0.39 -20.98
N ARG A 29 -8.81 1.55 -21.32
CA ARG A 29 -8.70 2.77 -20.50
C ARG A 29 -9.44 2.61 -19.16
N ALA A 30 -10.63 2.01 -19.15
CA ALA A 30 -11.39 1.75 -17.95
C ALA A 30 -10.65 0.77 -17.01
N VAL A 31 -10.07 -0.30 -17.54
CA VAL A 31 -9.26 -1.27 -16.77
C VAL A 31 -8.02 -0.60 -16.17
N LEU A 32 -7.33 0.26 -16.93
CA LEU A 32 -6.17 1.00 -16.43
C LEU A 32 -6.54 1.99 -15.31
N CYS A 33 -7.68 2.68 -15.44
CA CYS A 33 -8.18 3.57 -14.39
C CYS A 33 -8.55 2.79 -13.12
N ALA A 34 -9.27 1.68 -13.26
CA ALA A 34 -9.63 0.81 -12.12
C ALA A 34 -8.37 0.27 -11.41
N ARG A 35 -7.36 -0.15 -12.15
CA ARG A 35 -6.09 -0.62 -11.60
C ARG A 35 -5.37 0.47 -10.80
N LYS A 36 -5.32 1.70 -11.31
CA LYS A 36 -4.70 2.83 -10.60
C LYS A 36 -5.44 3.17 -9.31
N THR A 37 -6.77 3.10 -9.33
CA THR A 37 -7.58 3.33 -8.13
C THR A 37 -7.30 2.27 -7.07
N LEU A 38 -7.32 0.98 -7.44
CA LEU A 38 -7.00 -0.13 -6.54
C LEU A 38 -5.58 -0.03 -5.97
N GLU A 39 -4.59 0.34 -6.80
CA GLU A 39 -3.21 0.55 -6.34
C GLU A 39 -3.14 1.72 -5.33
N ASN A 40 -3.88 2.79 -5.55
CA ASN A 40 -3.94 3.92 -4.63
C ASN A 40 -4.59 3.53 -3.30
N ASP A 41 -5.70 2.79 -3.32
CA ASP A 41 -6.39 2.35 -2.12
C ASP A 41 -5.52 1.37 -1.32
N ALA A 42 -4.88 0.42 -1.99
CA ALA A 42 -3.91 -0.49 -1.36
C ALA A 42 -2.76 0.28 -0.69
N PHE A 43 -2.25 1.33 -1.35
CA PHE A 43 -1.22 2.18 -0.77
C PHE A 43 -1.68 2.92 0.49
N LEU A 44 -2.89 3.47 0.47
CA LEU A 44 -3.45 4.18 1.63
C LEU A 44 -3.63 3.25 2.82
N VAL A 45 -4.15 2.04 2.59
CA VAL A 45 -4.31 1.00 3.63
C VAL A 45 -2.94 0.60 4.18
N PHE A 46 -1.97 0.30 3.32
CA PHE A 46 -0.61 -0.05 3.73
C PHE A 46 0.02 1.03 4.61
N ARG A 47 -0.05 2.29 4.18
CA ARG A 47 0.47 3.43 4.93
C ARG A 47 -0.24 3.61 6.27
N ALA A 48 -1.56 3.43 6.33
CA ALA A 48 -2.34 3.53 7.55
C ALA A 48 -1.94 2.45 8.57
N LEU A 49 -1.77 1.21 8.12
CA LEU A 49 -1.30 0.10 8.96
C LEU A 49 0.11 0.36 9.52
N CYS A 50 1.04 0.86 8.71
CA CYS A 50 2.37 1.22 9.18
C CYS A 50 2.33 2.30 10.26
N LYS A 51 1.50 3.33 10.09
CA LYS A 51 1.32 4.39 11.08
C LYS A 51 0.70 3.87 12.37
N LEU A 52 -0.28 2.96 12.26
CA LEU A 52 -0.93 2.36 13.42
C LEU A 52 0.05 1.46 14.18
N ALA A 53 0.84 0.66 13.50
CA ALA A 53 1.88 -0.17 14.09
C ALA A 53 2.95 0.66 14.83
N LYS A 54 3.29 1.85 14.30
CA LYS A 54 4.25 2.77 14.93
C LYS A 54 3.65 3.58 16.07
N LYS A 55 2.31 3.70 16.16
CA LYS A 55 1.67 4.57 17.14
C LYS A 55 2.17 4.29 18.56
N SER A 56 2.75 5.32 19.16
CA SER A 56 3.14 5.30 20.57
C SER A 56 1.88 5.43 21.44
N GLY A 57 1.80 4.62 22.46
CA GLY A 57 0.73 4.65 23.42
C GLY A 57 1.11 3.83 24.64
N ASP A 58 0.35 3.94 25.69
CA ASP A 58 0.56 3.13 26.88
C ASP A 58 0.27 1.65 26.57
N LEU A 59 1.31 0.86 26.54
CA LEU A 59 1.25 -0.58 26.24
C LEU A 59 0.58 -1.38 27.37
N THR A 60 0.34 -0.77 28.53
CA THR A 60 -0.44 -1.36 29.62
C THR A 60 -1.94 -1.36 29.28
N VAL A 61 -2.38 -0.50 28.35
CA VAL A 61 -3.76 -0.47 27.87
C VAL A 61 -3.98 -1.59 26.85
N PRO A 62 -4.84 -2.59 27.16
CA PRO A 62 -5.02 -3.75 26.28
C PRO A 62 -5.49 -3.41 24.86
N ALA A 63 -6.29 -2.35 24.71
CA ALA A 63 -6.76 -1.90 23.38
C ALA A 63 -5.62 -1.36 22.52
N VAL A 64 -4.66 -0.64 23.09
CA VAL A 64 -3.48 -0.11 22.39
C VAL A 64 -2.59 -1.28 21.92
N LEU A 65 -2.34 -2.22 22.83
CA LEU A 65 -1.53 -3.39 22.52
C LEU A 65 -2.16 -4.26 21.43
N ARG A 66 -3.46 -4.55 21.52
CA ARG A 66 -4.21 -5.29 20.49
C ARG A 66 -4.17 -4.59 19.13
N GLY A 67 -4.40 -3.28 19.08
CA GLY A 67 -4.34 -2.50 17.85
C GLY A 67 -2.97 -2.55 17.19
N LYS A 68 -1.90 -2.47 17.98
CA LYS A 68 -0.52 -2.58 17.51
C LYS A 68 -0.22 -3.98 16.97
N THR A 69 -0.54 -5.03 17.71
CA THR A 69 -0.32 -6.42 17.31
C THR A 69 -1.11 -6.75 16.04
N LEU A 70 -2.39 -6.40 15.99
CA LEU A 70 -3.23 -6.61 14.81
C LEU A 70 -2.68 -5.90 13.58
N SER A 71 -2.21 -4.65 13.70
CA SER A 71 -1.63 -3.93 12.56
C SER A 71 -0.36 -4.60 12.04
N LEU A 72 0.49 -5.14 12.91
CA LEU A 72 1.68 -5.90 12.51
C LEU A 72 1.31 -7.24 11.85
N GLU A 73 0.30 -7.96 12.36
CA GLU A 73 -0.21 -9.18 11.73
C GLU A 73 -0.74 -8.92 10.32
N LEU A 74 -1.55 -7.87 10.15
CA LEU A 74 -2.07 -7.48 8.84
C LEU A 74 -0.94 -7.08 7.88
N LEU A 75 0.06 -6.35 8.34
CA LEU A 75 1.25 -6.01 7.54
C LEU A 75 2.02 -7.27 7.12
N LYS A 76 2.21 -8.23 8.01
CA LYS A 76 2.84 -9.52 7.71
C LYS A 76 2.07 -10.27 6.62
N ILE A 77 0.75 -10.40 6.74
CA ILE A 77 -0.12 -11.07 5.77
C ILE A 77 -0.06 -10.33 4.42
N LEU A 78 -0.15 -9.00 4.42
CA LEU A 78 -0.08 -8.19 3.22
C LEU A 78 1.25 -8.42 2.48
N LEU A 79 2.37 -8.37 3.19
CA LEU A 79 3.69 -8.57 2.60
C LEU A 79 3.90 -10.01 2.09
N ALA A 80 3.41 -11.01 2.81
CA ALA A 80 3.49 -12.40 2.39
C ALA A 80 2.77 -12.64 1.06
N ASN A 81 1.62 -11.97 0.86
CA ASN A 81 0.78 -12.08 -0.33
C ASN A 81 1.05 -10.99 -1.37
N ALA A 82 1.97 -10.07 -1.11
CA ALA A 82 2.30 -8.98 -2.03
C ALA A 82 2.88 -9.53 -3.34
N GLY A 83 2.25 -9.15 -4.45
CA GLY A 83 2.72 -9.48 -5.80
C GLY A 83 3.94 -8.64 -6.22
N PRO A 84 4.50 -8.91 -7.41
CA PRO A 84 5.71 -8.25 -7.90
C PRO A 84 5.55 -6.73 -8.05
N VAL A 85 4.35 -6.23 -8.31
CA VAL A 85 4.06 -4.79 -8.40
C VAL A 85 4.42 -4.06 -7.11
N PHE A 86 4.21 -4.69 -5.95
CA PHE A 86 4.53 -4.10 -4.66
C PHE A 86 6.05 -3.89 -4.48
N ALA A 87 6.86 -4.82 -4.97
CA ALA A 87 8.32 -4.75 -4.89
C ALA A 87 8.96 -3.84 -5.97
N THR A 88 8.27 -3.60 -7.09
CA THR A 88 8.77 -2.82 -8.23
C THR A 88 8.22 -1.39 -8.28
N SER A 89 7.04 -1.14 -7.74
CA SER A 89 6.46 0.20 -7.68
C SER A 89 7.26 1.09 -6.73
N ARG A 90 7.86 2.15 -7.27
CA ARG A 90 8.66 3.12 -6.50
C ARG A 90 7.89 3.65 -5.29
N ARG A 91 6.60 3.90 -5.45
CA ARG A 91 5.73 4.42 -4.39
C ARG A 91 5.65 3.47 -3.18
N PHE A 92 5.50 2.16 -3.41
CA PHE A 92 5.49 1.16 -2.34
C PHE A 92 6.87 0.93 -1.74
N VAL A 93 7.92 0.93 -2.55
CA VAL A 93 9.31 0.82 -2.07
C VAL A 93 9.66 2.00 -1.16
N ASP A 94 9.36 3.23 -1.56
CA ASP A 94 9.61 4.43 -0.76
C ASP A 94 8.77 4.43 0.54
N ALA A 95 7.52 3.98 0.47
CA ALA A 95 6.68 3.83 1.66
C ALA A 95 7.18 2.74 2.60
N THR A 96 7.69 1.63 2.07
CA THR A 96 8.32 0.57 2.86
C THR A 96 9.53 1.11 3.61
N LYS A 97 10.41 1.86 2.95
CA LYS A 97 11.57 2.51 3.56
C LYS A 97 11.17 3.48 4.67
N THR A 98 10.22 4.36 4.37
CA THR A 98 9.89 5.48 5.25
C THR A 98 9.00 5.08 6.43
N TYR A 99 8.02 4.20 6.20
CA TYR A 99 7.00 3.90 7.21
C TYR A 99 7.14 2.51 7.80
N LEU A 100 7.36 1.48 6.97
CA LEU A 100 7.37 0.10 7.44
C LEU A 100 8.68 -0.22 8.18
N CYS A 101 9.83 0.15 7.63
CA CYS A 101 11.12 -0.09 8.29
C CYS A 101 11.17 0.59 9.66
N ASP A 102 10.65 1.80 9.76
CA ASP A 102 10.59 2.55 11.02
C ASP A 102 9.60 1.89 12.02
N ALA A 103 8.42 1.44 11.55
CA ALA A 103 7.49 0.69 12.39
C ALA A 103 8.10 -0.61 12.93
N VAL A 104 8.79 -1.37 12.07
CA VAL A 104 9.46 -2.63 12.43
C VAL A 104 10.56 -2.40 13.47
N VAL A 105 11.42 -1.39 13.25
CA VAL A 105 12.49 -1.02 14.20
C VAL A 105 11.92 -0.61 15.56
N THR A 106 10.84 0.20 15.56
CA THR A 106 10.20 0.68 16.80
C THR A 106 9.61 -0.48 17.62
N ASN A 107 9.06 -1.50 16.96
CA ASN A 107 8.43 -2.65 17.61
C ASN A 107 9.39 -3.83 17.87
N ALA A 108 10.61 -3.76 17.36
CA ALA A 108 11.67 -4.70 17.67
C ALA A 108 12.32 -4.46 19.05
N ALA A 109 11.79 -3.55 19.86
CA ALA A 109 12.22 -3.34 21.24
C ALA A 109 11.66 -4.45 22.17
N PRO A 110 12.41 -4.84 23.23
CA PRO A 110 12.10 -6.00 24.07
C PRO A 110 10.94 -5.78 25.07
N GLY A 111 10.03 -4.84 24.81
CA GLY A 111 8.91 -4.56 25.70
C GLY A 111 7.69 -5.48 25.54
N VAL A 112 7.45 -6.00 24.34
CA VAL A 112 6.28 -6.82 24.00
C VAL A 112 6.69 -7.99 23.12
N PRO A 113 6.77 -9.22 23.66
CA PRO A 113 7.27 -10.38 22.93
C PRO A 113 6.52 -10.66 21.61
N ALA A 114 5.20 -10.51 21.60
CA ALA A 114 4.39 -10.71 20.40
C ALA A 114 4.73 -9.68 19.30
N ALA A 115 4.87 -8.40 19.64
CA ALA A 115 5.23 -7.36 18.68
C ALA A 115 6.66 -7.56 18.16
N TYR A 116 7.58 -7.98 19.02
CA TYR A 116 8.95 -8.32 18.64
C TYR A 116 8.99 -9.47 17.61
N GLN A 117 8.31 -10.59 17.89
CA GLN A 117 8.26 -11.74 16.98
C GLN A 117 7.65 -11.39 15.62
N LEU A 118 6.56 -10.61 15.61
CA LEU A 118 5.93 -10.14 14.38
C LEU A 118 6.86 -9.21 13.60
N SER A 119 7.53 -8.28 14.26
CA SER A 119 8.50 -7.38 13.65
C SER A 119 9.67 -8.12 13.01
N LEU A 120 10.20 -9.13 13.68
CA LEU A 120 11.25 -9.98 13.14
C LEU A 120 10.75 -10.78 11.92
N SER A 121 9.54 -11.33 11.98
CA SER A 121 8.92 -12.05 10.86
C SER A 121 8.70 -11.15 9.64
N ILE A 122 8.23 -9.91 9.85
CA ILE A 122 8.10 -8.89 8.80
C ILE A 122 9.46 -8.57 8.20
N PHE A 123 10.49 -8.37 9.04
CA PHE A 123 11.84 -8.08 8.58
C PHE A 123 12.42 -9.19 7.71
N LEU A 124 12.24 -10.46 8.07
CA LEU A 124 12.66 -11.59 7.25
C LEU A 124 11.95 -11.60 5.89
N THR A 125 10.65 -11.31 5.86
CA THR A 125 9.90 -11.17 4.59
C THR A 125 10.40 -10.01 3.74
N LEU A 126 10.79 -8.89 4.36
CA LEU A 126 11.41 -7.76 3.65
C LEU A 126 12.77 -8.13 3.06
N LEU A 127 13.58 -8.89 3.78
CA LEU A 127 14.87 -9.39 3.27
C LEU A 127 14.70 -10.30 2.06
N ASP A 128 13.70 -11.15 2.08
CA ASP A 128 13.41 -12.05 0.97
C ASP A 128 12.93 -11.27 -0.28
N LYS A 129 11.92 -10.43 -0.13
CA LYS A 129 11.25 -9.78 -1.26
C LYS A 129 11.88 -8.46 -1.73
N PHE A 130 12.54 -7.72 -0.85
CA PHE A 130 13.02 -6.35 -1.10
C PHE A 130 14.52 -6.17 -0.95
N ARG A 131 15.29 -7.24 -0.85
CA ARG A 131 16.73 -7.23 -0.60
C ARG A 131 17.51 -6.22 -1.46
N ALA A 132 17.16 -6.14 -2.75
CA ALA A 132 17.85 -5.23 -3.67
C ALA A 132 17.61 -3.75 -3.36
N SER A 133 16.40 -3.42 -2.89
CA SER A 133 15.94 -2.04 -2.66
C SER A 133 16.18 -1.53 -1.25
N LEU A 134 16.44 -2.42 -0.27
CA LEU A 134 16.50 -2.10 1.16
C LEU A 134 17.88 -2.29 1.79
N LYS A 135 18.95 -2.22 1.01
CA LYS A 135 20.33 -2.47 1.52
C LYS A 135 20.75 -1.58 2.70
N ALA A 136 20.40 -0.30 2.66
CA ALA A 136 20.74 0.65 3.71
C ALA A 136 19.87 0.45 4.96
N GLU A 137 18.59 0.23 4.76
CA GLU A 137 17.60 0.01 5.82
C GLU A 137 17.87 -1.29 6.58
N VAL A 138 18.29 -2.34 5.88
CA VAL A 138 18.71 -3.61 6.48
C VAL A 138 19.90 -3.41 7.43
N ARG A 139 20.92 -2.65 7.01
CA ARG A 139 22.07 -2.33 7.88
C ARG A 139 21.64 -1.58 9.14
N PHE A 140 20.76 -0.60 8.99
CA PHE A 140 20.25 0.19 10.11
C PHE A 140 19.44 -0.69 11.08
N PHE A 141 18.58 -1.58 10.56
CA PHE A 141 17.81 -2.51 11.37
C PHE A 141 18.70 -3.45 12.18
N LEU A 142 19.68 -4.07 11.52
CA LEU A 142 20.64 -4.95 12.19
C LEU A 142 21.43 -4.21 13.28
N PHE A 143 21.92 -3.01 12.98
CA PHE A 143 22.63 -2.18 13.97
C PHE A 143 21.75 -1.86 15.19
N ARG A 144 20.48 -1.52 14.95
CA ARG A 144 19.52 -1.24 16.02
C ARG A 144 19.22 -2.47 16.88
N MET A 145 19.05 -3.63 16.24
CA MET A 145 18.84 -4.91 16.94
C MET A 145 20.04 -5.30 17.80
N TYR A 146 21.26 -5.15 17.27
CA TYR A 146 22.47 -5.43 18.04
C TYR A 146 22.64 -4.48 19.22
N GLY A 147 22.32 -3.20 19.05
CA GLY A 147 22.42 -2.21 20.14
C GLY A 147 21.40 -2.38 21.26
N GLN A 148 20.39 -3.23 21.10
CA GLN A 148 19.41 -3.56 22.14
C GLN A 148 19.72 -4.86 22.89
N LEU A 149 20.70 -5.64 22.41
CA LEU A 149 21.15 -6.89 23.03
C LEU A 149 22.29 -6.69 24.04
N HIS A 150 22.79 -5.46 24.15
CA HIS A 150 23.84 -5.04 25.10
C HIS A 150 23.31 -3.95 26.01
#